data_d229c644c1c81f05ad0f100558da0e20
#
_entry.id   d229c644c1c81f05ad0f100558da0e20
#
_cell.length_a   1.000
_cell.length_b   1.000
_cell.length_c   1.000
_cell.angle_alpha   90.00
_cell.angle_beta   90.00
_cell.angle_gamma   90.00
#
_symmetry.space_group_name_H-M   'P 1'
#
loop_
_entity.id
_entity.type
_entity.pdbx_description
1 polymer ?
#
loop_
_entity_poly.entity_id
_entity_poly.type
_entity_poly.pdbx_seq_one_letter_code
_entity_poly.pdbx_strand_id
1 'polypeptide(L)'
;ISKYQLWEWTQGVGLYGLYNYYKLTGDRGTFDFLCGWYDARMAEGLPERNVNTTCPMLTLLCVYEDTQDERYGALCRDWAEWVMHGLIRTGDGAFQHMITGDANDSQMLIDTLFMTVLFLAKAGVVFGRKDYVEEAKRQCLVHIKYLYDTSCGLYFHGYDFKGRHNYGRVHWARGNSWYTCGIMELIGLIPIEPGLRQYFLDTFRAQVDALCACQAGDGMWHTILDDPASYKESSATAAFAYGMLKGVR
;
A
#
# COMPACT_ATOMS: atom_id res chain seq x y z
N ILE A 1 17.97 -16.90 -12.97
CA ILE A 1 16.64 -16.75 -12.35
C ILE A 1 16.36 -15.27 -12.28
N SER A 2 15.30 -14.86 -12.92
CA SER A 2 14.95 -13.46 -13.02
C SER A 2 14.53 -12.93 -11.63
N LYS A 3 15.05 -11.76 -11.25
CA LYS A 3 14.62 -11.00 -10.07
C LYS A 3 13.10 -10.73 -10.02
N TYR A 4 12.37 -11.02 -11.09
CA TYR A 4 10.91 -10.93 -11.18
C TYR A 4 10.17 -12.11 -10.54
N GLN A 5 10.86 -13.09 -10.00
CA GLN A 5 10.24 -14.24 -9.31
C GLN A 5 10.38 -14.16 -7.80
N LEU A 6 10.93 -13.09 -7.26
CA LEU A 6 11.10 -12.88 -5.81
C LEU A 6 9.79 -12.50 -5.16
N TRP A 7 9.64 -12.86 -3.90
CA TRP A 7 8.52 -12.42 -3.05
C TRP A 7 8.83 -11.03 -2.46
N GLU A 8 8.44 -9.97 -3.18
CA GLU A 8 8.73 -8.58 -2.84
C GLU A 8 7.57 -7.65 -3.23
N TRP A 9 7.63 -6.39 -2.84
CA TRP A 9 6.57 -5.40 -3.09
C TRP A 9 6.27 -5.23 -4.58
N THR A 10 7.26 -5.31 -5.45
CA THR A 10 7.06 -5.16 -6.90
C THR A 10 6.18 -6.26 -7.47
N GLN A 11 6.38 -7.50 -7.01
CA GLN A 11 5.50 -8.61 -7.35
C GLN A 11 4.14 -8.46 -6.71
N GLY A 12 4.10 -8.04 -5.43
CA GLY A 12 2.84 -7.83 -4.71
C GLY A 12 1.90 -6.86 -5.43
N VAL A 13 2.42 -5.74 -5.91
CA VAL A 13 1.64 -4.76 -6.69
C VAL A 13 1.16 -5.37 -8.02
N GLY A 14 2.05 -6.07 -8.74
CA GLY A 14 1.69 -6.72 -10.01
C GLY A 14 0.64 -7.82 -9.83
N LEU A 15 0.80 -8.65 -8.80
CA LEU A 15 -0.16 -9.73 -8.48
C LEU A 15 -1.53 -9.15 -8.11
N TYR A 16 -1.57 -8.04 -7.35
CA TYR A 16 -2.82 -7.38 -7.02
C TYR A 16 -3.51 -6.80 -8.26
N GLY A 17 -2.76 -6.24 -9.19
CA GLY A 17 -3.26 -5.82 -10.48
C GLY A 17 -3.84 -6.97 -11.29
N LEU A 18 -3.14 -8.12 -11.36
CA LEU A 18 -3.63 -9.33 -12.04
C LEU A 18 -4.89 -9.89 -11.37
N TYR A 19 -4.96 -9.89 -10.04
CA TYR A 19 -6.18 -10.31 -9.34
C TYR A 19 -7.37 -9.41 -9.68
N ASN A 20 -7.20 -8.10 -9.68
CA ASN A 20 -8.25 -7.17 -10.08
C ASN A 20 -8.65 -7.35 -11.56
N TYR A 21 -7.69 -7.62 -12.44
CA TYR A 21 -7.98 -7.98 -13.84
C TYR A 21 -8.84 -9.25 -13.93
N TYR A 22 -8.49 -10.31 -13.21
CA TYR A 22 -9.30 -11.51 -13.12
C TYR A 22 -10.72 -11.20 -12.62
N LYS A 23 -10.88 -10.41 -11.57
CA LYS A 23 -12.21 -10.05 -11.03
C LYS A 23 -13.06 -9.26 -12.02
N LEU A 24 -12.43 -8.46 -12.88
CA LEU A 24 -13.13 -7.68 -13.92
C LEU A 24 -13.50 -8.51 -15.16
N THR A 25 -12.64 -9.43 -15.57
CA THR A 25 -12.77 -10.14 -16.86
C THR A 25 -13.28 -11.58 -16.73
N GLY A 26 -13.13 -12.17 -15.55
CA GLY A 26 -13.38 -13.61 -15.32
C GLY A 26 -12.30 -14.51 -15.93
N ASP A 27 -11.13 -13.97 -16.34
CA ASP A 27 -10.05 -14.75 -16.97
C ASP A 27 -9.46 -15.77 -16.00
N ARG A 28 -9.87 -17.02 -16.15
CA ARG A 28 -9.40 -18.15 -15.33
C ARG A 28 -7.91 -18.42 -15.51
N GLY A 29 -7.35 -18.18 -16.69
CA GLY A 29 -5.92 -18.37 -16.92
C GLY A 29 -5.06 -17.45 -16.02
N THR A 30 -5.49 -16.19 -15.85
CA THR A 30 -4.87 -15.26 -14.89
C THR A 30 -4.99 -15.74 -13.44
N PHE A 31 -6.16 -16.27 -13.05
CA PHE A 31 -6.35 -16.79 -11.70
C PHE A 31 -5.50 -18.03 -11.42
N ASP A 32 -5.44 -18.96 -12.36
CA ASP A 32 -4.61 -20.17 -12.26
C ASP A 32 -3.12 -19.82 -12.18
N PHE A 33 -2.69 -18.80 -12.93
CA PHE A 33 -1.34 -18.26 -12.81
C PHE A 33 -1.05 -17.72 -11.39
N LEU A 34 -1.99 -16.99 -10.78
CA LEU A 34 -1.82 -16.48 -9.41
C LEU A 34 -1.67 -17.64 -8.42
N CYS A 35 -2.54 -18.64 -8.46
CA CYS A 35 -2.45 -19.80 -7.58
C CYS A 35 -1.11 -20.54 -7.77
N GLY A 36 -0.72 -20.79 -9.02
CA GLY A 36 0.56 -21.47 -9.33
C GLY A 36 1.78 -20.69 -8.88
N TRP A 37 1.74 -19.34 -8.96
CA TRP A 37 2.82 -18.51 -8.48
C TRP A 37 2.97 -18.62 -6.95
N TYR A 38 1.87 -18.55 -6.20
CA TYR A 38 1.91 -18.69 -4.73
C TYR A 38 2.35 -20.08 -4.31
N ASP A 39 1.82 -21.14 -4.94
CA ASP A 39 2.22 -22.52 -4.64
C ASP A 39 3.74 -22.71 -4.84
N ALA A 40 4.27 -22.22 -5.96
CA ALA A 40 5.70 -22.30 -6.24
C ALA A 40 6.54 -21.52 -5.20
N ARG A 41 6.15 -20.30 -4.84
CA ARG A 41 6.90 -19.51 -3.85
C ARG A 41 6.85 -20.13 -2.45
N MET A 42 5.69 -20.64 -2.04
CA MET A 42 5.54 -21.33 -0.75
C MET A 42 6.40 -22.61 -0.71
N ALA A 43 6.51 -23.36 -1.81
CA ALA A 43 7.34 -24.55 -1.89
C ALA A 43 8.85 -24.23 -1.84
N GLU A 44 9.27 -23.09 -2.33
CA GLU A 44 10.67 -22.62 -2.26
C GLU A 44 11.07 -22.08 -0.89
N GLY A 45 10.10 -21.77 -0.05
CA GLY A 45 10.28 -21.12 1.25
C GLY A 45 10.05 -19.60 1.18
N LEU A 46 9.47 -19.08 2.25
CA LEU A 46 9.09 -17.67 2.35
C LEU A 46 10.27 -16.80 2.79
N PRO A 47 10.31 -15.53 2.38
CA PRO A 47 11.34 -14.60 2.82
C PRO A 47 11.15 -14.19 4.29
N GLU A 48 12.14 -13.48 4.83
CA GLU A 48 12.01 -12.75 6.08
C GLU A 48 10.84 -11.76 6.02
N ARG A 49 10.10 -11.65 7.11
CA ARG A 49 8.95 -10.75 7.22
C ARG A 49 9.41 -9.30 7.39
N ASN A 50 8.95 -8.45 6.50
CA ASN A 50 9.13 -7.01 6.57
C ASN A 50 7.99 -6.31 5.83
N VAL A 51 8.05 -4.98 5.73
CA VAL A 51 6.99 -4.18 5.07
C VAL A 51 6.83 -4.58 3.61
N ASN A 52 7.92 -4.70 2.88
CA ASN A 52 7.90 -5.00 1.45
C ASN A 52 7.45 -6.44 1.14
N THR A 53 7.92 -7.40 1.92
CA THR A 53 7.54 -8.82 1.75
C THR A 53 6.10 -9.10 2.21
N THR A 54 5.47 -8.16 2.92
CA THR A 54 4.04 -8.23 3.26
C THR A 54 3.13 -7.87 2.07
N CYS A 55 3.61 -7.11 1.11
CA CYS A 55 2.80 -6.66 -0.03
C CYS A 55 2.12 -7.80 -0.82
N PRO A 56 2.80 -8.91 -1.17
CA PRO A 56 2.14 -10.05 -1.85
C PRO A 56 1.03 -10.71 -1.03
N MET A 57 1.04 -10.57 0.29
CA MET A 57 0.05 -11.19 1.17
C MET A 57 -1.38 -10.65 0.94
N LEU A 58 -1.51 -9.39 0.47
CA LEU A 58 -2.83 -8.82 0.13
C LEU A 58 -3.52 -9.65 -0.96
N THR A 59 -2.79 -9.98 -2.01
CA THR A 59 -3.35 -10.79 -3.11
C THR A 59 -3.54 -12.25 -2.69
N LEU A 60 -2.61 -12.82 -1.91
CA LEU A 60 -2.77 -14.18 -1.39
C LEU A 60 -4.06 -14.31 -0.57
N LEU A 61 -4.37 -13.30 0.23
CA LEU A 61 -5.61 -13.27 1.01
C LEU A 61 -6.86 -13.18 0.14
N CYS A 62 -6.78 -12.45 -0.98
CA CYS A 62 -7.86 -12.43 -1.97
C CYS A 62 -8.02 -13.79 -2.67
N VAL A 63 -6.93 -14.46 -3.00
CA VAL A 63 -6.95 -15.83 -3.56
C VAL A 63 -7.51 -16.82 -2.54
N TYR A 64 -7.19 -16.68 -1.25
CA TYR A 64 -7.79 -17.47 -0.17
C TYR A 64 -9.31 -17.31 -0.12
N GLU A 65 -9.84 -16.09 -0.24
CA GLU A 65 -11.30 -15.89 -0.25
C GLU A 65 -11.99 -16.62 -1.41
N ASP A 66 -11.36 -16.66 -2.58
CA ASP A 66 -11.94 -17.31 -3.76
C ASP A 66 -11.74 -18.85 -3.75
N THR A 67 -10.66 -19.36 -3.13
CA THR A 67 -10.33 -20.80 -3.15
C THR A 67 -10.74 -21.56 -1.88
N GLN A 68 -10.76 -20.86 -0.75
CA GLN A 68 -10.90 -21.45 0.59
C GLN A 68 -9.78 -22.47 0.91
N ASP A 69 -8.62 -22.34 0.26
CA ASP A 69 -7.46 -23.19 0.53
C ASP A 69 -6.79 -22.79 1.85
N GLU A 70 -6.93 -23.64 2.86
CA GLU A 70 -6.40 -23.37 4.21
C GLU A 70 -4.88 -23.24 4.28
N ARG A 71 -4.12 -23.68 3.29
CA ARG A 71 -2.68 -23.43 3.22
C ARG A 71 -2.44 -21.92 3.09
N TYR A 72 -3.21 -21.23 2.25
CA TYR A 72 -3.16 -19.77 2.08
C TYR A 72 -3.73 -19.04 3.30
N GLY A 73 -4.87 -19.53 3.81
CA GLY A 73 -5.53 -18.93 4.97
C GLY A 73 -4.66 -18.95 6.23
N ALA A 74 -4.03 -20.10 6.53
CA ALA A 74 -3.14 -20.25 7.67
C ALA A 74 -1.93 -19.30 7.58
N LEU A 75 -1.34 -19.20 6.38
CA LEU A 75 -0.22 -18.31 6.13
C LEU A 75 -0.62 -16.83 6.31
N CYS A 76 -1.77 -16.43 5.77
CA CYS A 76 -2.28 -15.07 5.91
C CYS A 76 -2.58 -14.72 7.38
N ARG A 77 -3.14 -15.64 8.17
CA ARG A 77 -3.38 -15.42 9.61
C ARG A 77 -2.07 -15.19 10.35
N ASP A 78 -1.08 -16.02 10.12
CA ASP A 78 0.23 -15.93 10.76
C ASP A 78 0.97 -14.62 10.42
N TRP A 79 0.90 -14.18 9.16
CA TRP A 79 1.47 -12.90 8.77
C TRP A 79 0.69 -11.70 9.31
N ALA A 80 -0.63 -11.77 9.39
CA ALA A 80 -1.44 -10.70 9.97
C ALA A 80 -1.19 -10.53 11.48
N GLU A 81 -1.02 -11.64 12.22
CA GLU A 81 -0.60 -11.60 13.63
C GLU A 81 0.79 -10.94 13.77
N TRP A 82 1.72 -11.27 12.88
CA TRP A 82 3.03 -10.63 12.90
C TRP A 82 2.94 -9.13 12.59
N VAL A 83 2.16 -8.72 11.59
CA VAL A 83 1.97 -7.28 11.28
C VAL A 83 1.39 -6.56 12.49
N MET A 84 0.39 -7.14 13.14
CA MET A 84 -0.29 -6.51 14.28
C MET A 84 0.60 -6.40 15.50
N HIS A 85 1.36 -7.44 15.82
CA HIS A 85 2.04 -7.59 17.12
C HIS A 85 3.56 -7.68 17.03
N GLY A 86 4.13 -8.10 15.90
CA GLY A 86 5.57 -8.31 15.70
C GLY A 86 6.28 -7.21 14.93
N LEU A 87 5.56 -6.48 14.06
CA LEU A 87 6.16 -5.36 13.31
C LEU A 87 6.51 -4.21 14.27
N ILE A 88 7.77 -3.79 14.22
CA ILE A 88 8.29 -2.71 15.09
C ILE A 88 7.48 -1.43 14.86
N ARG A 89 7.25 -0.69 15.94
CA ARG A 89 6.53 0.58 15.93
C ARG A 89 7.45 1.74 16.30
N THR A 90 7.21 2.85 15.65
CA THR A 90 7.87 4.12 15.94
C THR A 90 7.13 4.89 17.05
N GLY A 91 7.50 6.13 17.28
CA GLY A 91 6.70 7.05 18.08
C GLY A 91 5.26 7.14 17.57
N ASP A 92 4.31 7.47 18.45
CA ASP A 92 2.88 7.42 18.18
C ASP A 92 2.36 6.06 17.65
N GLY A 93 3.18 5.00 17.70
CA GLY A 93 2.82 3.65 17.31
C GLY A 93 2.65 3.45 15.80
N ALA A 94 3.23 4.31 14.96
CA ALA A 94 3.28 4.07 13.53
C ALA A 94 4.12 2.82 13.21
N PHE A 95 3.78 2.08 12.18
CA PHE A 95 4.60 0.97 11.70
C PHE A 95 5.94 1.51 11.18
N GLN A 96 7.05 0.98 11.74
CA GLN A 96 8.38 1.29 11.25
C GLN A 96 8.59 0.64 9.88
N HIS A 97 9.13 1.41 8.93
CA HIS A 97 9.32 0.92 7.56
C HIS A 97 10.54 -0.01 7.46
N MET A 98 10.42 -1.21 8.02
CA MET A 98 11.46 -2.23 7.91
C MET A 98 11.46 -2.89 6.54
N ILE A 99 12.64 -3.04 5.95
CA ILE A 99 12.85 -3.77 4.70
C ILE A 99 14.01 -4.77 4.85
N THR A 100 14.22 -5.64 3.87
CA THR A 100 15.35 -6.58 3.88
C THR A 100 16.68 -5.83 3.95
N GLY A 101 17.42 -6.11 5.02
CA GLY A 101 18.76 -5.51 5.24
C GLY A 101 18.76 -4.09 5.79
N ASP A 102 17.59 -3.45 6.00
CA ASP A 102 17.49 -2.11 6.59
C ASP A 102 16.28 -2.02 7.55
N ALA A 103 16.56 -1.68 8.79
CA ALA A 103 15.54 -1.48 9.80
C ALA A 103 14.79 -0.15 9.69
N ASN A 104 15.34 0.85 8.97
CA ASN A 104 14.82 2.22 8.91
C ASN A 104 14.42 2.73 10.32
N ASP A 105 15.37 2.67 11.24
CA ASP A 105 15.12 2.86 12.67
C ASP A 105 14.42 4.18 12.96
N SER A 106 13.28 4.09 13.64
CA SER A 106 12.40 5.22 13.98
C SER A 106 11.81 5.95 12.76
N GLN A 107 11.80 5.33 11.58
CA GLN A 107 11.28 5.97 10.36
C GLN A 107 9.96 5.33 9.91
N MET A 108 9.05 6.19 9.50
CA MET A 108 7.79 5.83 8.87
C MET A 108 7.80 6.36 7.43
N LEU A 109 7.49 5.49 6.46
CA LEU A 109 7.36 5.85 5.05
C LEU A 109 5.91 5.64 4.59
N ILE A 110 5.48 6.48 3.66
CA ILE A 110 4.12 6.43 3.10
C ILE A 110 3.83 5.09 2.39
N ASP A 111 4.86 4.43 1.87
CA ASP A 111 4.81 3.13 1.20
C ASP A 111 4.16 2.05 2.08
N THR A 112 4.35 2.13 3.39
CA THR A 112 3.80 1.18 4.37
C THR A 112 2.28 1.07 4.29
N LEU A 113 1.59 2.15 3.87
CA LEU A 113 0.13 2.13 3.69
C LEU A 113 -0.31 1.11 2.65
N PHE A 114 0.35 1.09 1.50
CA PHE A 114 0.02 0.12 0.44
C PHE A 114 0.61 -1.26 0.73
N MET A 115 1.87 -1.31 1.16
CA MET A 115 2.61 -2.56 1.31
C MET A 115 2.10 -3.45 2.44
N THR A 116 1.60 -2.85 3.53
CA THR A 116 1.29 -3.59 4.76
C THR A 116 -0.10 -3.29 5.30
N VAL A 117 -0.52 -2.02 5.33
CA VAL A 117 -1.77 -1.63 5.99
C VAL A 117 -2.99 -2.17 5.25
N LEU A 118 -2.97 -2.23 3.91
CA LEU A 118 -4.07 -2.82 3.13
C LEU A 118 -4.24 -4.31 3.40
N PHE A 119 -3.14 -5.05 3.55
CA PHE A 119 -3.20 -6.46 3.92
C PHE A 119 -3.82 -6.64 5.31
N LEU A 120 -3.38 -5.87 6.32
CA LEU A 120 -3.95 -5.94 7.66
C LEU A 120 -5.45 -5.59 7.66
N ALA A 121 -5.83 -4.55 6.93
CA ALA A 121 -7.22 -4.14 6.76
C ALA A 121 -8.09 -5.28 6.19
N LYS A 122 -7.63 -5.88 5.09
CA LYS A 122 -8.30 -7.01 4.45
C LYS A 122 -8.38 -8.22 5.37
N ALA A 123 -7.29 -8.55 6.09
CA ALA A 123 -7.25 -9.64 7.06
C ALA A 123 -8.27 -9.43 8.19
N GLY A 124 -8.45 -8.18 8.63
CA GLY A 124 -9.47 -7.82 9.61
C GLY A 124 -10.88 -8.19 9.18
N VAL A 125 -11.20 -7.97 7.91
CA VAL A 125 -12.51 -8.32 7.35
C VAL A 125 -12.65 -9.84 7.15
N VAL A 126 -11.67 -10.45 6.50
CA VAL A 126 -11.71 -11.89 6.14
C VAL A 126 -11.75 -12.80 7.37
N PHE A 127 -10.99 -12.44 8.41
CA PHE A 127 -10.88 -13.26 9.64
C PHE A 127 -11.76 -12.74 10.80
N GLY A 128 -12.60 -11.71 10.56
CA GLY A 128 -13.48 -11.17 11.60
C GLY A 128 -12.74 -10.45 12.73
N ARG A 129 -11.53 -9.94 12.51
CA ARG A 129 -10.67 -9.25 13.48
C ARG A 129 -10.88 -7.75 13.42
N LYS A 130 -11.80 -7.26 14.25
CA LYS A 130 -12.09 -5.81 14.35
C LYS A 130 -10.88 -4.98 14.75
N ASP A 131 -10.03 -5.50 15.61
CA ASP A 131 -8.79 -4.86 16.05
C ASP A 131 -7.83 -4.59 14.88
N TYR A 132 -7.74 -5.47 13.88
CA TYR A 132 -6.95 -5.24 12.66
C TYR A 132 -7.53 -4.10 11.80
N VAL A 133 -8.85 -4.08 11.68
CA VAL A 133 -9.55 -2.98 10.95
C VAL A 133 -9.28 -1.63 11.62
N GLU A 134 -9.42 -1.56 12.95
CA GLU A 134 -9.18 -0.32 13.70
C GLU A 134 -7.71 0.10 13.64
N GLU A 135 -6.78 -0.86 13.71
CA GLU A 135 -5.36 -0.54 13.55
C GLU A 135 -5.04 -0.03 12.15
N ALA A 136 -5.62 -0.60 11.11
CA ALA A 136 -5.43 -0.11 9.74
C ALA A 136 -5.93 1.33 9.57
N LYS A 137 -7.11 1.66 10.11
CA LYS A 137 -7.61 3.05 10.16
C LYS A 137 -6.65 3.98 10.90
N ARG A 138 -6.18 3.54 12.07
CA ARG A 138 -5.23 4.30 12.88
C ARG A 138 -3.92 4.56 12.16
N GLN A 139 -3.37 3.55 11.45
CA GLN A 139 -2.16 3.73 10.67
C GLN A 139 -2.35 4.77 9.56
N CYS A 140 -3.46 4.78 8.85
CA CYS A 140 -3.75 5.83 7.86
C CYS A 140 -3.78 7.23 8.49
N LEU A 141 -4.43 7.38 9.65
CA LEU A 141 -4.48 8.66 10.35
C LEU A 141 -3.09 9.13 10.81
N VAL A 142 -2.25 8.21 11.31
CA VAL A 142 -0.89 8.54 11.72
C VAL A 142 -0.03 8.97 10.52
N HIS A 143 -0.16 8.27 9.37
CA HIS A 143 0.57 8.67 8.16
C HIS A 143 0.11 10.03 7.65
N ILE A 144 -1.19 10.33 7.64
CA ILE A 144 -1.70 11.67 7.29
C ILE A 144 -1.14 12.72 8.25
N LYS A 145 -1.20 12.46 9.56
CA LYS A 145 -0.71 13.40 10.60
C LYS A 145 0.73 13.85 10.37
N TYR A 146 1.62 12.96 9.95
CA TYR A 146 3.05 13.24 9.86
C TYR A 146 3.55 13.53 8.45
N LEU A 147 2.86 13.04 7.43
CA LEU A 147 3.36 13.12 6.05
C LEU A 147 2.58 14.09 5.17
N TYR A 148 1.34 14.42 5.51
CA TYR A 148 0.53 15.32 4.70
C TYR A 148 1.01 16.77 4.84
N ASP A 149 1.39 17.39 3.72
CA ASP A 149 1.72 18.80 3.65
C ASP A 149 0.46 19.62 3.37
N THR A 150 -0.09 20.24 4.40
CA THR A 150 -1.29 21.08 4.31
C THR A 150 -1.08 22.36 3.50
N SER A 151 0.16 22.74 3.20
CA SER A 151 0.45 23.93 2.41
C SER A 151 0.23 23.73 0.92
N CYS A 152 0.31 22.49 0.43
CA CYS A 152 0.19 22.18 -1.00
C CYS A 152 -0.72 20.98 -1.32
N GLY A 153 -1.13 20.18 -0.33
CA GLY A 153 -1.98 19.01 -0.54
C GLY A 153 -1.23 17.72 -0.93
N LEU A 154 0.10 17.75 -0.99
CA LEU A 154 0.93 16.58 -1.30
C LEU A 154 1.44 15.90 -0.03
N TYR A 155 2.14 14.77 -0.20
CA TYR A 155 2.74 14.03 0.90
C TYR A 155 4.26 14.02 0.81
N PHE A 156 4.92 14.24 1.94
CA PHE A 156 6.33 13.88 2.11
C PHE A 156 6.48 12.35 2.12
N HIS A 157 7.65 11.87 1.67
CA HIS A 157 7.90 10.44 1.58
C HIS A 157 7.98 9.76 2.96
N GLY A 158 8.65 10.41 3.92
CA GLY A 158 8.86 9.80 5.22
C GLY A 158 9.05 10.81 6.36
N TYR A 159 8.88 10.29 7.58
CA TYR A 159 9.10 11.03 8.83
C TYR A 159 10.04 10.25 9.74
N ASP A 160 11.04 10.96 10.29
CA ASP A 160 11.98 10.46 11.28
C ASP A 160 11.54 10.91 12.68
N PHE A 161 11.18 9.94 13.54
CA PHE A 161 10.70 10.24 14.89
C PHE A 161 11.80 10.62 15.88
N LYS A 162 13.06 10.25 15.62
CA LYS A 162 14.21 10.71 16.42
C LYS A 162 14.54 12.16 16.12
N GLY A 163 14.65 12.48 14.84
CA GLY A 163 14.93 13.83 14.37
C GLY A 163 13.72 14.77 14.39
N ARG A 164 12.50 14.23 14.48
CA ARG A 164 11.24 14.99 14.46
C ARG A 164 11.06 15.83 13.21
N HIS A 165 11.34 15.28 12.05
CA HIS A 165 11.22 15.99 10.77
C HIS A 165 10.88 15.04 9.62
N ASN A 166 10.29 15.60 8.57
CA ASN A 166 10.18 14.93 7.28
C ASN A 166 11.57 15.01 6.62
N TYR A 167 12.19 13.86 6.38
CA TYR A 167 13.49 13.82 5.70
C TYR A 167 13.33 13.86 4.19
N GLY A 168 14.37 14.39 3.51
CA GLY A 168 14.33 14.65 2.08
C GLY A 168 13.53 15.91 1.70
N ARG A 169 12.45 16.24 2.38
CA ARG A 169 11.55 17.36 2.11
C ARG A 169 11.15 17.49 0.63
N VAL A 170 10.93 16.38 -0.02
CA VAL A 170 10.51 16.30 -1.41
C VAL A 170 9.16 15.60 -1.52
N HIS A 171 8.35 16.06 -2.46
CA HIS A 171 7.08 15.41 -2.79
C HIS A 171 7.31 14.37 -3.89
N TRP A 172 7.90 13.24 -3.50
CA TRP A 172 8.21 12.16 -4.43
C TRP A 172 6.93 11.53 -4.98
N ALA A 173 6.81 11.46 -6.31
CA ALA A 173 5.59 11.06 -7.01
C ALA A 173 5.14 9.64 -6.65
N ARG A 174 6.06 8.64 -6.68
CA ARG A 174 5.69 7.27 -6.33
C ARG A 174 5.27 7.15 -4.86
N GLY A 175 5.90 7.90 -3.93
CA GLY A 175 5.45 7.99 -2.55
C GLY A 175 4.01 8.50 -2.45
N ASN A 176 3.70 9.61 -3.12
CA ASN A 176 2.36 10.17 -3.18
C ASN A 176 1.34 9.18 -3.78
N SER A 177 1.75 8.40 -4.79
CA SER A 177 0.88 7.44 -5.46
C SER A 177 0.42 6.30 -4.53
N TRP A 178 1.24 5.92 -3.53
CA TRP A 178 0.84 4.91 -2.54
C TRP A 178 -0.35 5.34 -1.70
N TYR A 179 -0.44 6.64 -1.37
CA TYR A 179 -1.65 7.16 -0.74
C TYR A 179 -2.81 7.23 -1.72
N THR A 180 -2.61 7.79 -2.92
CA THR A 180 -3.68 7.99 -3.91
C THR A 180 -4.39 6.67 -4.26
N CYS A 181 -3.64 5.61 -4.56
CA CYS A 181 -4.25 4.31 -4.84
C CYS A 181 -4.64 3.56 -3.54
N GLY A 182 -3.83 3.65 -2.49
CA GLY A 182 -4.05 2.91 -1.25
C GLY A 182 -5.28 3.34 -0.48
N ILE A 183 -5.58 4.64 -0.38
CA ILE A 183 -6.76 5.10 0.37
C ILE A 183 -8.07 4.69 -0.31
N MET A 184 -8.11 4.68 -1.64
CA MET A 184 -9.29 4.23 -2.37
C MET A 184 -9.49 2.71 -2.27
N GLU A 185 -8.38 1.93 -2.18
CA GLU A 185 -8.47 0.52 -1.82
C GLU A 185 -9.01 0.33 -0.40
N LEU A 186 -8.45 1.03 0.58
CA LEU A 186 -8.87 0.92 1.97
C LEU A 186 -10.37 1.18 2.14
N ILE A 187 -10.87 2.27 1.55
CA ILE A 187 -12.29 2.65 1.61
C ILE A 187 -13.20 1.55 1.02
N GLY A 188 -12.70 0.83 0.01
CA GLY A 188 -13.44 -0.29 -0.59
C GLY A 188 -13.31 -1.61 0.18
N LEU A 189 -12.25 -1.77 0.99
CA LEU A 189 -11.95 -3.03 1.67
C LEU A 189 -12.61 -3.18 3.03
N ILE A 190 -12.79 -2.08 3.77
CA ILE A 190 -13.23 -2.13 5.17
C ILE A 190 -14.42 -1.21 5.45
N PRO A 191 -15.24 -1.52 6.44
CA PRO A 191 -16.25 -0.60 6.95
C PRO A 191 -15.56 0.60 7.64
N ILE A 192 -15.96 1.81 7.23
CA ILE A 192 -15.43 3.07 7.79
C ILE A 192 -16.62 3.95 8.20
N GLU A 193 -16.56 4.51 9.39
CA GLU A 193 -17.56 5.42 9.92
C GLU A 193 -17.71 6.66 9.02
N PRO A 194 -18.92 7.21 8.86
CA PRO A 194 -19.17 8.29 7.89
C PRO A 194 -18.23 9.50 8.04
N GLY A 195 -17.94 9.93 9.26
CA GLY A 195 -17.06 11.07 9.52
C GLY A 195 -15.61 10.79 9.13
N LEU A 196 -15.09 9.61 9.45
CA LEU A 196 -13.73 9.21 9.07
C LEU A 196 -13.63 8.99 7.55
N ARG A 197 -14.65 8.37 6.94
CA ARG A 197 -14.72 8.22 5.49
C ARG A 197 -14.68 9.57 4.79
N GLN A 198 -15.45 10.54 5.27
CA GLN A 198 -15.45 11.90 4.72
C GLN A 198 -14.07 12.55 4.84
N TYR A 199 -13.42 12.42 6.00
CA TYR A 199 -12.07 12.93 6.21
C TYR A 199 -11.05 12.33 5.19
N PHE A 200 -11.09 11.04 4.95
CA PHE A 200 -10.23 10.39 3.95
C PHE A 200 -10.53 10.88 2.54
N LEU A 201 -11.81 11.07 2.19
CA LEU A 201 -12.20 11.58 0.88
C LEU A 201 -11.79 13.04 0.68
N ASP A 202 -11.91 13.88 1.70
CA ASP A 202 -11.50 15.28 1.62
C ASP A 202 -9.98 15.41 1.47
N THR A 203 -9.21 14.61 2.21
CA THR A 203 -7.76 14.54 2.07
C THR A 203 -7.35 14.01 0.69
N PHE A 204 -8.04 12.98 0.18
CA PHE A 204 -7.83 12.47 -1.16
C PHE A 204 -8.13 13.51 -2.24
N ARG A 205 -9.24 14.25 -2.14
CA ARG A 205 -9.59 15.32 -3.09
C ARG A 205 -8.55 16.42 -3.10
N ALA A 206 -8.11 16.88 -1.94
CA ALA A 206 -7.06 17.89 -1.84
C ALA A 206 -5.76 17.40 -2.50
N GLN A 207 -5.39 16.13 -2.34
CA GLN A 207 -4.24 15.55 -3.04
C GLN A 207 -4.47 15.51 -4.56
N VAL A 208 -5.65 15.09 -5.01
CA VAL A 208 -5.97 15.04 -6.46
C VAL A 208 -5.89 16.42 -7.10
N ASP A 209 -6.40 17.46 -6.44
CA ASP A 209 -6.31 18.85 -6.92
C ASP A 209 -4.84 19.28 -7.06
N ALA A 210 -4.00 18.98 -6.05
CA ALA A 210 -2.57 19.25 -6.11
C ALA A 210 -1.86 18.46 -7.21
N LEU A 211 -2.20 17.18 -7.39
CA LEU A 211 -1.65 16.35 -8.46
C LEU A 211 -2.03 16.86 -9.85
N CYS A 212 -3.27 17.30 -10.05
CA CYS A 212 -3.70 17.91 -11.31
C CYS A 212 -2.90 19.19 -11.62
N ALA A 213 -2.57 19.99 -10.61
CA ALA A 213 -1.74 21.18 -10.77
C ALA A 213 -0.27 20.85 -11.14
N CYS A 214 0.23 19.67 -10.73
CA CYS A 214 1.58 19.20 -11.03
C CYS A 214 1.68 18.35 -12.31
N GLN A 215 0.57 18.07 -12.99
CA GLN A 215 0.57 17.22 -14.19
C GLN A 215 1.24 17.94 -15.37
N ALA A 216 2.18 17.24 -16.02
CA ALA A 216 2.82 17.77 -17.22
C ALA A 216 1.85 17.76 -18.43
N GLY A 217 2.14 18.59 -19.44
CA GLY A 217 1.25 18.75 -20.61
C GLY A 217 1.04 17.49 -21.45
N ASP A 218 1.85 16.45 -21.29
CA ASP A 218 1.69 15.13 -21.92
C ASP A 218 0.91 14.11 -21.04
N GLY A 219 0.39 14.57 -19.89
CA GLY A 219 -0.40 13.74 -18.99
C GLY A 219 0.42 12.93 -17.99
N MET A 220 1.74 13.00 -18.01
CA MET A 220 2.61 12.34 -17.04
C MET A 220 2.90 13.23 -15.83
N TRP A 221 3.47 12.62 -14.77
CA TRP A 221 4.00 13.32 -13.59
C TRP A 221 5.50 13.18 -13.47
N HIS A 222 6.14 14.23 -12.99
CA HIS A 222 7.56 14.24 -12.66
C HIS A 222 7.83 13.43 -11.38
N THR A 223 9.03 12.85 -11.26
CA THR A 223 9.40 12.06 -10.07
C THR A 223 9.41 12.89 -8.78
N ILE A 224 9.70 14.20 -8.89
CA ILE A 224 9.46 15.18 -7.82
C ILE A 224 8.33 16.07 -8.32
N LEU A 225 7.18 16.00 -7.67
CA LEU A 225 5.93 16.58 -8.17
C LEU A 225 5.97 18.10 -8.36
N ASP A 226 6.68 18.78 -7.49
CA ASP A 226 6.87 20.23 -7.48
C ASP A 226 8.20 20.70 -8.13
N ASP A 227 8.90 19.78 -8.84
CA ASP A 227 10.09 20.09 -9.64
C ASP A 227 9.92 19.61 -11.09
N PRO A 228 9.51 20.50 -12.01
CA PRO A 228 9.32 20.17 -13.42
C PRO A 228 10.65 19.90 -14.17
N ALA A 229 11.82 20.14 -13.56
CA ALA A 229 13.10 19.78 -14.14
C ALA A 229 13.46 18.30 -13.87
N SER A 230 12.78 17.64 -12.93
CA SER A 230 13.00 16.22 -12.66
C SER A 230 12.43 15.33 -13.78
N TYR A 231 12.90 14.09 -13.90
CA TYR A 231 12.40 13.18 -14.95
C TYR A 231 10.94 12.77 -14.71
N LYS A 232 10.23 12.42 -15.77
CA LYS A 232 8.86 11.88 -15.71
C LYS A 232 8.87 10.41 -15.33
N GLU A 233 7.93 10.00 -14.46
CA GLU A 233 7.87 8.66 -13.90
C GLU A 233 6.59 7.93 -14.29
N SER A 234 6.71 6.81 -15.00
CA SER A 234 5.57 6.01 -15.46
C SER A 234 4.86 5.26 -14.34
N SER A 235 5.60 4.79 -13.31
CA SER A 235 4.99 4.03 -12.20
C SER A 235 4.04 4.88 -11.37
N ALA A 236 4.43 6.10 -11.01
CA ALA A 236 3.57 7.03 -10.31
C ALA A 236 2.39 7.48 -11.18
N THR A 237 2.64 7.77 -12.47
CA THR A 237 1.60 8.14 -13.43
C THR A 237 0.50 7.08 -13.51
N ALA A 238 0.87 5.81 -13.64
CA ALA A 238 -0.10 4.71 -13.68
C ALA A 238 -0.89 4.58 -12.38
N ALA A 239 -0.22 4.70 -11.22
CA ALA A 239 -0.86 4.59 -9.92
C ALA A 239 -1.78 5.78 -9.60
N PHE A 240 -1.42 7.01 -10.00
CA PHE A 240 -2.32 8.16 -9.91
C PHE A 240 -3.56 7.97 -10.78
N ALA A 241 -3.38 7.57 -12.04
CA ALA A 241 -4.52 7.29 -12.94
C ALA A 241 -5.45 6.23 -12.34
N TYR A 242 -4.90 5.15 -11.79
CA TYR A 242 -5.67 4.11 -11.12
C TYR A 242 -6.47 4.64 -9.93
N GLY A 243 -5.81 5.32 -8.99
CA GLY A 243 -6.45 5.83 -7.78
C GLY A 243 -7.52 6.88 -8.07
N MET A 244 -7.25 7.81 -9.00
CA MET A 244 -8.20 8.84 -9.41
C MET A 244 -9.43 8.23 -10.09
N LEU A 245 -9.24 7.29 -11.04
CA LEU A 245 -10.35 6.62 -11.73
C LEU A 245 -11.20 5.78 -10.76
N LYS A 246 -10.58 5.17 -9.76
CA LYS A 246 -11.30 4.45 -8.71
C LYS A 246 -12.10 5.41 -7.81
N GLY A 247 -11.57 6.59 -7.54
CA GLY A 247 -12.24 7.62 -6.74
C GLY A 247 -13.46 8.28 -7.41
N VAL A 248 -13.60 8.15 -8.74
CA VAL A 248 -14.76 8.65 -9.51
C VAL A 248 -15.94 7.67 -9.46
N ARG A 249 -15.72 6.39 -9.14
CA ARG A 249 -16.74 5.34 -9.06
C ARG A 249 -17.36 5.24 -7.68
#